data_62e78890ae0d57452ee89d23b7eb0ae6
#
_entry.id   62e78890ae0d57452ee89d23b7eb0ae6
#
_cell.length_a   1.000
_cell.length_b   1.000
_cell.length_c   1.000
_cell.angle_alpha   90.00
_cell.angle_beta   90.00
_cell.angle_gamma   90.00
#
_symmetry.space_group_name_H-M   'P 1'
#
loop_
_entity.id
_entity.type
_entity.pdbx_description
1 polymer ?
#
loop_
_entity_poly.entity_id
_entity_poly.type
_entity_poly.pdbx_seq_one_letter_code
_entity_poly.pdbx_strand_id
1 'polypeptide(L)'
;MLAAGYLVAPALFTILTDHQVAGMIAGDIFRIEAYLSFVVCLVLLVMANRFVNQGQFQYQSMRWLLLAMLICSLIGSVVLLPWMSALRDQALLEGMPVMQSPAATMFGRLHGASSIVYLIQSLLGIKLVWDATK
;
A
#
# COMPACT_ATOMS: atom_id res chain seq x y z
N MET A 1 -4.89 -6.70 -1.44
CA MET A 1 -3.90 -5.92 -2.19
C MET A 1 -4.05 -6.01 -3.70
N LEU A 2 -3.81 -7.15 -4.38
CA LEU A 2 -3.92 -7.23 -5.85
C LEU A 2 -5.29 -6.81 -6.37
N ALA A 3 -6.38 -7.29 -5.74
CA ALA A 3 -7.73 -6.94 -6.16
C ALA A 3 -8.04 -5.43 -6.02
N ALA A 4 -7.62 -4.81 -4.92
CA ALA A 4 -7.86 -3.38 -4.68
C ALA A 4 -7.07 -2.51 -5.67
N GLY A 5 -5.80 -2.81 -5.91
CA GLY A 5 -4.95 -2.02 -6.81
C GLY A 5 -5.24 -2.20 -8.28
N TYR A 6 -5.51 -3.44 -8.72
CA TYR A 6 -5.61 -3.77 -10.14
C TYR A 6 -7.03 -3.97 -10.67
N LEU A 7 -8.02 -4.12 -9.78
CA LEU A 7 -9.44 -4.24 -10.15
C LEU A 7 -10.26 -3.06 -9.63
N VAL A 8 -10.23 -2.79 -8.32
CA VAL A 8 -11.12 -1.79 -7.71
C VAL A 8 -10.73 -0.38 -8.13
N ALA A 9 -9.43 -0.01 -8.08
CA ALA A 9 -9.00 1.32 -8.44
C ALA A 9 -9.31 1.66 -9.91
N PRO A 10 -8.94 0.86 -10.94
CA PRO A 10 -9.33 1.12 -12.32
C PRO A 10 -10.85 1.18 -12.52
N ALA A 11 -11.62 0.30 -11.86
CA ALA A 11 -13.07 0.30 -11.95
C ALA A 11 -13.67 1.60 -11.41
N LEU A 12 -13.18 2.14 -10.30
CA LEU A 12 -13.62 3.44 -9.77
C LEU A 12 -13.43 4.57 -10.77
N PHE A 13 -12.28 4.61 -11.46
CA PHE A 13 -11.99 5.64 -12.47
C PHE A 13 -12.78 5.46 -13.77
N THR A 14 -13.33 4.29 -14.03
CA THR A 14 -14.19 4.08 -15.21
C THR A 14 -15.67 4.34 -14.90
N ILE A 15 -16.12 4.09 -13.67
CA ILE A 15 -17.52 4.23 -13.27
C ILE A 15 -17.84 5.67 -12.84
N LEU A 16 -16.91 6.32 -12.13
CA LEU A 16 -17.11 7.66 -11.62
C LEU A 16 -16.65 8.70 -12.66
N THR A 17 -17.55 9.60 -13.01
CA THR A 17 -17.27 10.73 -13.91
C THR A 17 -16.33 11.75 -13.30
N ASP A 18 -16.33 11.87 -11.96
CA ASP A 18 -15.44 12.73 -11.21
C ASP A 18 -14.21 11.95 -10.73
N HIS A 19 -13.09 12.14 -11.44
CA HIS A 19 -11.81 11.50 -11.13
C HIS A 19 -11.26 11.89 -9.75
N GLN A 20 -11.65 13.05 -9.22
CA GLN A 20 -11.23 13.50 -7.91
C GLN A 20 -11.92 12.68 -6.80
N VAL A 21 -13.22 12.47 -6.94
CA VAL A 21 -14.00 11.59 -6.03
C VAL A 21 -13.50 10.15 -6.12
N ALA A 22 -13.24 9.65 -7.33
CA ALA A 22 -12.64 8.33 -7.53
C ALA A 22 -11.30 8.18 -6.81
N GLY A 23 -10.43 9.19 -6.90
CA GLY A 23 -9.14 9.23 -6.22
C GLY A 23 -9.26 9.29 -4.69
N MET A 24 -10.27 9.99 -4.15
CA MET A 24 -10.53 10.02 -2.71
C MET A 24 -10.96 8.65 -2.18
N ILE A 25 -11.92 8.02 -2.83
CA ILE A 25 -12.44 6.69 -2.46
C ILE A 25 -11.31 5.65 -2.57
N ALA A 26 -10.55 5.66 -3.67
CA ALA A 26 -9.40 4.79 -3.83
C ALA A 26 -8.37 4.98 -2.70
N GLY A 27 -8.08 6.23 -2.32
CA GLY A 27 -7.18 6.55 -1.22
C GLY A 27 -7.64 5.99 0.14
N ASP A 28 -8.94 6.05 0.42
CA ASP A 28 -9.51 5.48 1.66
C ASP A 28 -9.45 3.95 1.66
N ILE A 29 -9.74 3.31 0.52
CA ILE A 29 -9.61 1.86 0.36
C ILE A 29 -8.17 1.43 0.59
N PHE A 30 -7.19 2.10 -0.02
CA PHE A 30 -5.77 1.78 0.16
C PHE A 30 -5.31 2.00 1.60
N ARG A 31 -5.85 2.99 2.30
CA ARG A 31 -5.56 3.23 3.72
C ARG A 31 -6.06 2.09 4.59
N ILE A 32 -7.30 1.64 4.40
CA ILE A 32 -7.87 0.50 5.13
C ILE A 32 -7.06 -0.77 4.84
N GLU A 33 -6.72 -0.99 3.57
CA GLU A 33 -5.92 -2.15 3.15
C GLU A 33 -4.51 -2.14 3.74
N ALA A 34 -3.89 -0.95 3.86
CA ALA A 34 -2.57 -0.80 4.48
C ALA A 34 -2.61 -1.15 5.98
N TYR A 35 -3.61 -0.70 6.71
CA TYR A 35 -3.79 -1.06 8.12
C TYR A 35 -4.05 -2.56 8.31
N LEU A 36 -4.92 -3.13 7.50
CA LEU A 36 -5.20 -4.58 7.53
C LEU A 36 -3.92 -5.38 7.24
N SER A 37 -3.19 -4.99 6.21
CA SER A 37 -1.93 -5.61 5.83
C SER A 37 -0.88 -5.50 6.94
N PHE A 38 -0.78 -4.35 7.60
CA PHE A 38 0.10 -4.14 8.73
C PHE A 38 -0.21 -5.11 9.88
N VAL A 39 -1.48 -5.22 10.28
CA VAL A 39 -1.91 -6.12 11.35
C VAL A 39 -1.62 -7.58 10.99
N VAL A 40 -1.97 -8.01 9.78
CA VAL A 40 -1.72 -9.38 9.31
C VAL A 40 -0.22 -9.68 9.28
N CYS A 41 0.60 -8.79 8.73
CA CYS A 41 2.06 -8.96 8.69
C CYS A 41 2.65 -9.03 10.10
N LEU A 42 2.15 -8.23 11.05
CA LEU A 42 2.62 -8.25 12.44
C LEU A 42 2.31 -9.59 13.11
N VAL A 43 1.08 -10.08 12.97
CA VAL A 43 0.67 -11.39 13.53
C VAL A 43 1.52 -12.52 12.95
N LEU A 44 1.66 -12.56 11.62
CA LEU A 44 2.46 -13.58 10.95
C LEU A 44 3.94 -13.50 11.33
N LEU A 45 4.47 -12.30 11.52
CA LEU A 45 5.85 -12.08 11.95
C LEU A 45 6.09 -12.61 13.37
N VAL A 46 5.15 -12.38 14.29
CA VAL A 46 5.22 -12.93 15.66
C VAL A 46 5.20 -14.44 15.62
N MET A 47 4.34 -15.05 14.79
CA MET A 47 4.27 -16.50 14.61
C MET A 47 5.58 -17.06 14.03
N ALA A 48 6.07 -16.48 12.93
CA ALA A 48 7.33 -16.89 12.30
C ALA A 48 8.51 -16.79 13.26
N ASN A 49 8.57 -15.71 14.06
CA ASN A 49 9.62 -15.54 15.06
C ASN A 49 9.56 -16.60 16.17
N ARG A 50 8.36 -17.00 16.61
CA ARG A 50 8.19 -18.09 17.57
C ARG A 50 8.70 -19.41 17.00
N PHE A 51 8.35 -19.76 15.75
CA PHE A 51 8.80 -20.99 15.11
C PHE A 51 10.32 -21.04 14.91
N VAL A 52 10.93 -19.93 14.49
CA VAL A 52 12.40 -19.84 14.37
C VAL A 52 13.08 -20.03 15.73
N ASN A 53 12.54 -19.42 16.79
CA ASN A 53 13.10 -19.59 18.16
C ASN A 53 12.92 -21.01 18.72
N GLN A 54 11.99 -21.80 18.18
CA GLN A 54 11.81 -23.22 18.46
C GLN A 54 12.73 -24.13 17.63
N GLY A 55 13.66 -23.56 16.86
CA GLY A 55 14.61 -24.30 16.04
C GLY A 55 14.11 -24.65 14.63
N GLN A 56 12.95 -24.13 14.24
CA GLN A 56 12.40 -24.35 12.89
C GLN A 56 12.95 -23.31 11.91
N PHE A 57 14.21 -23.45 11.52
CA PHE A 57 14.93 -22.47 10.68
C PHE A 57 14.36 -22.33 9.26
N GLN A 58 13.51 -23.23 8.82
CA GLN A 58 12.79 -23.11 7.53
C GLN A 58 11.93 -21.85 7.45
N TYR A 59 11.44 -21.30 8.60
CA TYR A 59 10.66 -20.07 8.65
C TYR A 59 11.49 -18.79 8.66
N GLN A 60 12.81 -18.87 8.60
CA GLN A 60 13.69 -17.70 8.63
C GLN A 60 13.52 -16.83 7.37
N SER A 61 13.36 -17.45 6.20
CA SER A 61 13.07 -16.73 4.95
C SER A 61 11.75 -15.97 5.03
N MET A 62 10.70 -16.62 5.54
CA MET A 62 9.38 -16.01 5.73
C MET A 62 9.45 -14.81 6.69
N ARG A 63 10.24 -14.88 7.75
CA ARG A 63 10.45 -13.78 8.69
C ARG A 63 11.01 -12.54 7.99
N TRP A 64 12.02 -12.70 7.13
CA TRP A 64 12.61 -11.58 6.38
C TRP A 64 11.66 -11.00 5.35
N LEU A 65 10.86 -11.84 4.66
CA LEU A 65 9.82 -11.40 3.73
C LEU A 65 8.75 -10.56 4.45
N LEU A 66 8.29 -11.03 5.61
CA LEU A 66 7.30 -10.31 6.42
C LEU A 66 7.84 -8.98 6.95
N LEU A 67 9.11 -8.92 7.35
CA LEU A 67 9.77 -7.67 7.74
C LEU A 67 9.83 -6.68 6.57
N ALA A 68 10.21 -7.13 5.38
CA ALA A 68 10.23 -6.29 4.19
C ALA A 68 8.82 -5.77 3.84
N MET A 69 7.80 -6.62 3.90
CA MET A 69 6.40 -6.21 3.69
C MET A 69 5.93 -5.19 4.73
N LEU A 70 6.32 -5.37 5.99
CA LEU A 70 5.99 -4.44 7.06
C LEU A 70 6.62 -3.06 6.82
N ILE A 71 7.88 -3.02 6.42
CA ILE A 71 8.59 -1.77 6.06
C ILE A 71 7.90 -1.08 4.88
N CYS A 72 7.55 -1.81 3.82
CA CYS A 72 6.81 -1.27 2.68
C CYS A 72 5.45 -0.68 3.11
N SER A 73 4.73 -1.39 3.98
CA SER A 73 3.44 -0.93 4.52
C SER A 73 3.59 0.34 5.34
N LEU A 74 4.63 0.45 6.17
CA LEU A 74 4.93 1.66 6.96
C LEU A 74 5.28 2.84 6.05
N ILE A 75 6.14 2.65 5.07
CA ILE A 75 6.51 3.71 4.11
C ILE A 75 5.25 4.22 3.39
N GLY A 76 4.41 3.31 2.90
CA GLY A 76 3.17 3.66 2.21
C GLY A 76 2.19 4.43 3.09
N SER A 77 1.91 3.92 4.30
CA SER A 77 0.86 4.45 5.17
C SER A 77 1.29 5.67 5.99
N VAL A 78 2.55 5.76 6.41
CA VAL A 78 3.03 6.82 7.31
C VAL A 78 3.70 7.96 6.56
N VAL A 79 4.30 7.68 5.40
CA VAL A 79 5.04 8.69 4.62
C VAL A 79 4.27 9.11 3.38
N LEU A 80 3.99 8.18 2.47
CA LEU A 80 3.46 8.52 1.14
C LEU A 80 2.00 8.97 1.21
N LEU A 81 1.16 8.23 1.92
CA LEU A 81 -0.28 8.50 1.96
C LEU A 81 -0.62 9.85 2.63
N PRO A 82 -0.08 10.21 3.82
CA PRO A 82 -0.34 11.51 4.44
C PRO A 82 0.17 12.68 3.59
N TRP A 83 1.32 12.52 2.94
CA TRP A 83 1.88 13.57 2.10
C TRP A 83 1.01 13.80 0.85
N MET A 84 0.55 12.73 0.19
CA MET A 84 -0.37 12.83 -0.94
C MET A 84 -1.71 13.45 -0.53
N SER A 85 -2.27 13.08 0.63
CA SER A 85 -3.52 13.67 1.13
C SER A 85 -3.36 15.15 1.42
N ALA A 86 -2.26 15.57 2.03
CA ALA A 86 -1.98 16.98 2.30
C ALA A 86 -1.92 17.82 1.03
N LEU A 87 -1.24 17.33 -0.03
CA LEU A 87 -1.19 18.03 -1.34
C LEU A 87 -2.58 18.13 -1.99
N ARG A 88 -3.37 17.09 -1.88
CA ARG A 88 -4.75 17.08 -2.39
C ARG A 88 -5.63 18.07 -1.65
N ASP A 89 -5.55 18.04 -0.30
CA ASP A 89 -6.37 18.90 0.54
C ASP A 89 -6.02 20.37 0.35
N GLN A 90 -4.74 20.70 0.17
CA GLN A 90 -4.28 22.05 -0.20
C GLN A 90 -4.86 22.50 -1.54
N ALA A 91 -4.83 21.67 -2.57
CA ALA A 91 -5.40 21.99 -3.88
C ALA A 91 -6.92 22.20 -3.79
N LEU A 92 -7.62 21.43 -2.94
CA LEU A 92 -9.05 21.60 -2.69
C LEU A 92 -9.38 22.94 -2.04
N LEU A 93 -8.55 23.41 -1.09
CA LEU A 93 -8.71 24.74 -0.48
C LEU A 93 -8.54 25.87 -1.50
N GLU A 94 -7.72 25.64 -2.53
CA GLU A 94 -7.54 26.56 -3.67
C GLU A 94 -8.67 26.44 -4.72
N GLY A 95 -9.66 25.56 -4.49
CA GLY A 95 -10.82 25.37 -5.36
C GLY A 95 -10.52 24.65 -6.67
N MET A 96 -9.42 23.91 -6.77
CA MET A 96 -9.02 23.21 -7.99
C MET A 96 -8.64 21.74 -7.73
N PRO A 97 -8.79 20.84 -8.73
CA PRO A 97 -8.27 19.49 -8.62
C PRO A 97 -6.75 19.47 -8.49
N VAL A 98 -6.19 18.53 -7.72
CA VAL A 98 -4.74 18.45 -7.48
C VAL A 98 -3.92 18.33 -8.77
N MET A 99 -4.45 17.67 -9.81
CA MET A 99 -3.78 17.52 -11.11
C MET A 99 -3.75 18.81 -11.94
N GLN A 100 -4.52 19.83 -11.55
CA GLN A 100 -4.53 21.16 -12.17
C GLN A 100 -3.83 22.20 -11.30
N SER A 101 -3.39 21.82 -10.09
CA SER A 101 -2.69 22.69 -9.14
C SER A 101 -1.18 22.72 -9.42
N PRO A 102 -0.46 23.69 -8.86
CA PRO A 102 1.01 23.71 -8.89
C PRO A 102 1.65 22.45 -8.27
N ALA A 103 0.91 21.74 -7.41
CA ALA A 103 1.35 20.50 -6.77
C ALA A 103 1.22 19.25 -7.66
N ALA A 104 0.66 19.34 -8.86
CA ALA A 104 0.40 18.20 -9.76
C ALA A 104 1.64 17.33 -10.00
N THR A 105 2.78 17.94 -10.28
CA THR A 105 4.04 17.22 -10.54
C THR A 105 4.51 16.44 -9.30
N MET A 106 4.44 17.06 -8.12
CA MET A 106 4.83 16.41 -6.85
C MET A 106 3.87 15.28 -6.51
N PHE A 107 2.58 15.52 -6.63
CA PHE A 107 1.56 14.50 -6.43
C PHE A 107 1.74 13.30 -7.37
N GLY A 108 2.01 13.54 -8.66
CA GLY A 108 2.30 12.50 -9.64
C GLY A 108 3.52 11.65 -9.30
N ARG A 109 4.60 12.28 -8.81
CA ARG A 109 5.81 11.57 -8.34
C ARG A 109 5.52 10.70 -7.11
N LEU A 110 4.81 11.22 -6.13
CA LEU A 110 4.42 10.47 -4.93
C LEU A 110 3.48 9.31 -5.27
N HIS A 111 2.54 9.53 -6.19
CA HIS A 111 1.65 8.48 -6.68
C HIS A 111 2.43 7.38 -7.42
N GLY A 112 3.38 7.73 -8.27
CA GLY A 112 4.28 6.77 -8.92
C GLY A 112 5.11 5.97 -7.91
N ALA A 113 5.70 6.65 -6.90
CA ALA A 113 6.44 6.00 -5.84
C ALA A 113 5.56 5.04 -5.02
N SER A 114 4.33 5.44 -4.67
CA SER A 114 3.40 4.58 -3.95
C SER A 114 3.01 3.35 -4.77
N SER A 115 2.83 3.49 -6.08
CA SER A 115 2.53 2.38 -6.99
C SER A 115 3.69 1.36 -7.05
N ILE A 116 4.94 1.83 -7.05
CA ILE A 116 6.13 0.96 -7.02
C ILE A 116 6.19 0.20 -5.68
N VAL A 117 6.02 0.89 -4.56
CA VAL A 117 6.01 0.25 -3.23
C VAL A 117 4.90 -0.80 -3.14
N TYR A 118 3.72 -0.48 -3.66
CA TYR A 118 2.57 -1.39 -3.72
C TYR A 118 2.87 -2.64 -4.58
N LEU A 119 3.50 -2.45 -5.74
CA LEU A 119 3.92 -3.56 -6.61
C LEU A 119 4.93 -4.47 -5.91
N ILE A 120 5.96 -3.90 -5.29
CA ILE A 120 6.96 -4.65 -4.52
C ILE A 120 6.27 -5.46 -3.41
N GLN A 121 5.38 -4.83 -2.64
CA GLN A 121 4.65 -5.50 -1.57
C GLN A 121 3.77 -6.64 -2.09
N SER A 122 3.15 -6.47 -3.26
CA SER A 122 2.34 -7.51 -3.91
C SER A 122 3.20 -8.72 -4.33
N LEU A 123 4.38 -8.46 -4.91
CA LEU A 123 5.34 -9.52 -5.29
C LEU A 123 5.89 -10.27 -4.08
N LEU A 124 6.21 -9.55 -2.99
CA LEU A 124 6.63 -10.17 -1.73
C LEU A 124 5.52 -11.05 -1.14
N GLY A 125 4.26 -10.61 -1.24
CA GLY A 125 3.10 -11.39 -0.80
C GLY A 125 2.91 -12.67 -1.61
N ILE A 126 3.07 -12.62 -2.93
CA ILE A 126 3.04 -13.81 -3.79
C ILE A 126 4.16 -14.79 -3.40
N LYS A 127 5.38 -14.28 -3.21
CA LYS A 127 6.52 -15.09 -2.78
C LYS A 127 6.26 -15.72 -1.40
N LEU A 128 5.70 -14.98 -0.46
CA LEU A 128 5.35 -15.48 0.87
C LEU A 128 4.37 -16.66 0.80
N VAL A 129 3.31 -16.54 -0.02
CA VAL A 129 2.33 -17.62 -0.24
C VAL A 129 3.01 -18.83 -0.89
N TRP A 130 3.85 -18.61 -1.89
CA TRP A 130 4.60 -19.68 -2.54
C TRP A 130 5.52 -20.45 -1.58
N ASP A 131 6.25 -19.72 -0.73
CA ASP A 131 7.14 -20.35 0.25
C ASP A 131 6.37 -21.07 1.37
N ALA A 132 5.14 -20.63 1.69
CA ALA A 132 4.27 -21.27 2.67
C ALA A 132 3.60 -22.57 2.16
N THR A 133 3.55 -22.78 0.85
CA THR A 133 2.92 -23.96 0.22
C THR A 133 3.93 -25.07 -0.10
N LYS A 134 5.22 -24.86 0.13
CA LYS A 134 6.30 -25.87 -0.03
C LYS A 134 6.56 -26.59 1.29
#